data_b56186cc04838f2a294d031071a632b6
#
_entry.id   b56186cc04838f2a294d031071a632b6
#
_cell.length_a   1.000
_cell.length_b   1.000
_cell.length_c   1.000
_cell.angle_alpha   90.00
_cell.angle_beta   90.00
_cell.angle_gamma   90.00
#
_symmetry.space_group_name_H-M   'P 1'
#
loop_
_entity.id
_entity.type
_entity.pdbx_description
1 polymer ?
#
loop_
_entity_poly.entity_id
_entity_poly.type
_entity_poly.pdbx_seq_one_letter_code
_entity_poly.pdbx_strand_id
1 'polypeptide(L)'
;MIQPQTCLKVADNSGAKKLMCIRVLGSNRRYGKVGDIIIGVVKDATPNLTVKRSDVVRAVIVRTKQSVRRKDGSRLRFDDNASVIINKENNPRGTRVFGPIARELKEKGFTKIVSLAPEVL
;
A
#
# COMPACT_ATOMS: atom_id res chain seq x y z
N MET A 1 12.16 1.71 -4.37
CA MET A 1 11.19 0.91 -5.14
C MET A 1 10.84 -0.35 -4.39
N ILE A 2 9.61 -0.77 -4.56
CA ILE A 2 9.12 -1.98 -3.92
C ILE A 2 9.38 -3.16 -4.86
N GLN A 3 10.05 -4.18 -4.35
CA GLN A 3 10.36 -5.39 -5.10
C GLN A 3 10.04 -6.61 -4.23
N PRO A 4 10.04 -7.83 -4.80
CA PRO A 4 9.89 -9.03 -3.97
C PRO A 4 10.86 -9.03 -2.80
N GLN A 5 10.39 -9.42 -1.61
CA GLN A 5 11.09 -9.44 -0.32
C GLN A 5 11.25 -8.08 0.36
N THR A 6 10.75 -6.99 -0.22
CA THR A 6 10.69 -5.69 0.47
C THR A 6 9.62 -5.74 1.55
N CYS A 7 9.96 -5.27 2.76
CA CYS A 7 9.00 -5.14 3.85
C CYS A 7 8.40 -3.73 3.86
N LEU A 8 7.07 -3.67 3.99
CA LEU A 8 6.32 -2.42 4.05
C LEU A 8 5.55 -2.33 5.36
N LYS A 9 5.33 -1.12 5.83
CA LYS A 9 4.35 -0.89 6.90
C LYS A 9 2.95 -1.02 6.31
N VAL A 10 2.00 -1.42 7.15
CA VAL A 10 0.59 -1.43 6.78
C VAL A 10 -0.05 -0.20 7.41
N ALA A 11 -0.61 0.66 6.58
CA ALA A 11 -1.13 1.97 6.98
C ALA A 11 -2.63 1.95 7.23
N ASP A 12 -3.17 0.82 7.65
CA ASP A 12 -4.60 0.70 7.94
C ASP A 12 -4.84 -0.04 9.25
N ASN A 13 -6.13 -0.15 9.62
CA ASN A 13 -6.57 -0.81 10.85
C ASN A 13 -7.11 -2.23 10.60
N SER A 14 -6.70 -2.88 9.53
CA SER A 14 -7.13 -4.26 9.21
C SER A 14 -6.56 -5.30 10.16
N GLY A 15 -5.51 -4.95 10.89
CA GLY A 15 -4.83 -5.84 11.83
C GLY A 15 -3.39 -6.14 11.48
N ALA A 16 -3.03 -6.07 10.22
CA ALA A 16 -1.66 -6.25 9.81
C ALA A 16 -0.82 -5.02 10.17
N LYS A 17 0.40 -5.23 10.62
CA LYS A 17 1.35 -4.15 10.94
C LYS A 17 2.49 -4.09 9.93
N LYS A 18 2.92 -5.25 9.43
CA LYS A 18 4.06 -5.37 8.56
C LYS A 18 3.78 -6.40 7.48
N LEU A 19 4.12 -6.05 6.25
CA LEU A 19 3.87 -6.87 5.07
C LEU A 19 5.16 -7.04 4.29
N MET A 20 5.44 -8.26 3.85
CA MET A 20 6.55 -8.51 2.94
C MET A 20 6.00 -8.74 1.53
N CYS A 21 6.49 -7.97 0.57
CA CYS A 21 6.09 -8.14 -0.83
C CYS A 21 6.61 -9.47 -1.36
N ILE A 22 5.71 -10.27 -1.94
CA ILE A 22 6.08 -11.50 -2.64
C ILE A 22 6.17 -11.24 -4.13
N ARG A 23 5.19 -10.48 -4.67
CA ARG A 23 5.09 -10.25 -6.10
C ARG A 23 4.42 -8.91 -6.38
N VAL A 24 4.91 -8.20 -7.39
CA VAL A 24 4.25 -7.00 -7.92
C VAL A 24 3.35 -7.44 -9.07
N LEU A 25 2.06 -7.12 -8.99
CA LEU A 25 1.11 -7.47 -10.03
C LEU A 25 1.23 -6.54 -11.24
N GLY A 26 0.97 -7.09 -12.40
CA GLY A 26 1.11 -6.43 -13.68
C GLY A 26 2.06 -7.18 -14.58
N SER A 27 1.92 -7.02 -15.91
CA SER A 27 2.75 -7.77 -16.85
C SER A 27 4.20 -7.27 -16.81
N ASN A 28 5.12 -8.18 -16.53
CA ASN A 28 6.56 -7.95 -16.53
C ASN A 28 7.06 -6.85 -15.57
N ARG A 29 6.32 -6.59 -14.50
CA ARG A 29 6.75 -5.60 -13.52
C ARG A 29 7.70 -6.21 -12.51
N ARG A 30 8.88 -5.62 -12.40
CA ARG A 30 9.90 -6.00 -11.42
C ARG A 30 9.80 -5.16 -10.15
N TYR A 31 9.40 -3.89 -10.28
CA TYR A 31 9.34 -2.94 -9.17
C TYR A 31 7.94 -2.34 -9.07
N GLY A 32 7.48 -2.18 -7.83
CA GLY A 32 6.23 -1.52 -7.53
C GLY A 32 6.42 -0.04 -7.21
N LYS A 33 5.48 0.76 -7.67
CA LYS A 33 5.38 2.19 -7.40
C LYS A 33 4.09 2.48 -6.67
N VAL A 34 3.92 3.73 -6.23
CA VAL A 34 2.65 4.18 -5.63
C VAL A 34 1.50 3.86 -6.57
N GLY A 35 0.46 3.24 -6.03
CA GLY A 35 -0.72 2.83 -6.80
C GLY A 35 -0.62 1.47 -7.45
N ASP A 36 0.51 0.79 -7.37
CA ASP A 36 0.64 -0.58 -7.85
C ASP A 36 0.12 -1.56 -6.81
N ILE A 37 -0.48 -2.65 -7.29
CA ILE A 37 -0.99 -3.73 -6.44
C ILE A 37 0.10 -4.78 -6.28
N ILE A 38 0.27 -5.24 -5.05
CA ILE A 38 1.22 -6.30 -4.73
C ILE A 38 0.51 -7.45 -4.02
N ILE A 39 1.10 -8.63 -4.10
CA ILE A 39 0.78 -9.76 -3.25
C ILE A 39 1.85 -9.82 -2.17
N GLY A 40 1.43 -9.90 -0.93
CA GLY A 40 2.36 -9.95 0.19
C GLY A 40 1.93 -10.92 1.27
N VAL A 41 2.87 -11.26 2.13
CA VAL A 41 2.63 -12.08 3.31
C VAL A 41 2.74 -11.21 4.56
N VAL A 42 1.78 -11.36 5.46
CA VAL A 42 1.73 -10.60 6.72
C VAL A 42 2.81 -11.16 7.65
N LYS A 43 3.77 -10.32 8.01
CA LYS A 43 4.88 -10.70 8.91
C LYS A 43 4.61 -10.36 10.37
N ASP A 44 3.77 -9.36 10.62
CA ASP A 44 3.39 -8.97 11.97
C ASP A 44 1.95 -8.47 11.94
N ALA A 45 1.16 -8.88 12.91
CA ALA A 45 -0.25 -8.54 12.99
C ALA A 45 -0.70 -8.44 14.44
N THR A 46 -1.71 -7.61 14.69
CA THR A 46 -2.38 -7.52 15.98
C THR A 46 -3.26 -8.76 16.18
N PRO A 47 -3.18 -9.46 17.32
CA PRO A 47 -4.03 -10.61 17.59
C PRO A 47 -5.52 -10.26 17.56
N ASN A 48 -6.33 -11.24 17.16
CA ASN A 48 -7.80 -11.17 17.19
C ASN A 48 -8.44 -10.18 16.20
N LEU A 49 -7.72 -9.78 15.17
CA LEU A 49 -8.29 -9.00 14.07
C LEU A 49 -8.41 -9.88 12.81
N THR A 50 -9.03 -9.32 11.75
CA THR A 50 -9.36 -10.07 10.54
C THR A 50 -8.15 -10.58 9.78
N VAL A 51 -7.06 -9.82 9.78
CA VAL A 51 -5.82 -10.21 9.10
C VAL A 51 -4.85 -10.76 10.14
N LYS A 52 -4.34 -11.96 9.87
CA LYS A 52 -3.46 -12.68 10.79
C LYS A 52 -2.05 -12.79 10.21
N ARG A 53 -1.08 -13.05 11.09
CA ARG A 53 0.29 -13.35 10.69
C ARG A 53 0.32 -14.54 9.74
N SER A 54 1.18 -14.45 8.74
CA SER A 54 1.37 -15.44 7.67
C SER A 54 0.24 -15.51 6.64
N ASP A 55 -0.79 -14.66 6.74
CA ASP A 55 -1.79 -14.56 5.68
C ASP A 55 -1.17 -13.97 4.42
N VAL A 56 -1.57 -14.50 3.27
CA VAL A 56 -1.20 -13.95 1.97
C VAL A 56 -2.33 -13.05 1.51
N VAL A 57 -2.01 -11.77 1.28
CA VAL A 57 -3.03 -10.74 1.00
C VAL A 57 -2.63 -9.89 -0.19
N ARG A 58 -3.63 -9.22 -0.77
CA ARG A 58 -3.40 -8.17 -1.77
C ARG A 58 -3.31 -6.83 -1.07
N ALA A 59 -2.42 -5.98 -1.56
CA ALA A 59 -2.26 -4.64 -1.02
C ALA A 59 -1.91 -3.67 -2.14
N VAL A 60 -2.21 -2.41 -1.92
CA VAL A 60 -1.81 -1.32 -2.83
C VAL A 60 -0.78 -0.46 -2.11
N ILE A 61 0.26 -0.07 -2.84
CA ILE A 61 1.32 0.78 -2.31
C ILE A 61 0.81 2.22 -2.25
N VAL A 62 0.82 2.81 -1.05
CA VAL A 62 0.31 4.18 -0.83
C VAL A 62 1.42 5.19 -0.58
N ARG A 63 2.57 4.75 -0.08
CA ARG A 63 3.74 5.59 0.18
C ARG A 63 5.01 4.86 -0.20
N THR A 64 5.99 5.60 -0.73
CA THR A 64 7.32 5.06 -1.00
C THR A 64 8.40 6.04 -0.57
N LYS A 65 9.54 5.51 -0.15
CA LYS A 65 10.74 6.33 0.11
C LYS A 65 11.33 6.88 -1.18
N GLN A 66 11.09 6.21 -2.28
CA GLN A 66 11.55 6.69 -3.58
C GLN A 66 10.65 7.81 -4.07
N SER A 67 11.27 8.84 -4.68
CA SER A 67 10.55 9.98 -5.19
C SER A 67 9.56 9.60 -6.28
N VAL A 68 8.36 10.16 -6.20
CA VAL A 68 7.36 10.11 -7.26
C VAL A 68 7.50 11.39 -8.07
N ARG A 69 7.82 11.27 -9.35
CA ARG A 69 7.95 12.40 -10.23
C ARG A 69 6.59 12.78 -10.80
N ARG A 70 6.24 14.05 -10.71
CA ARG A 70 4.96 14.56 -11.21
C ARG A 70 5.12 15.36 -12.50
N LYS A 71 3.99 15.54 -13.21
CA LYS A 71 3.96 16.23 -14.51
C LYS A 71 4.42 17.68 -14.42
N ASP A 72 4.19 18.33 -13.28
CA ASP A 72 4.59 19.74 -13.05
C ASP A 72 6.08 19.91 -12.70
N GLY A 73 6.84 18.82 -12.69
CA GLY A 73 8.26 18.83 -12.34
C GLY A 73 8.54 18.66 -10.85
N SER A 74 7.53 18.68 -9.99
CA SER A 74 7.72 18.46 -8.57
C SER A 74 7.96 16.96 -8.28
N ARG A 75 8.52 16.68 -7.11
CA ARG A 75 8.75 15.33 -6.63
C ARG A 75 8.18 15.17 -5.24
N LEU A 76 7.54 14.04 -5.01
CA LEU A 76 7.01 13.65 -3.71
C LEU A 76 7.77 12.44 -3.19
N ARG A 77 8.21 12.52 -1.94
CA ARG A 77 8.92 11.43 -1.28
C ARG A 77 8.42 11.32 0.16
N PHE A 78 8.16 10.10 0.59
CA PHE A 78 7.75 9.81 1.96
C PHE A 78 8.92 9.24 2.77
N ASP A 79 8.78 9.24 4.09
CA ASP A 79 9.80 8.72 4.99
C ASP A 79 9.78 7.21 5.11
N ASP A 80 8.71 6.56 4.66
CA ASP A 80 8.54 5.12 4.75
C ASP A 80 7.90 4.54 3.49
N ASN A 81 7.95 3.23 3.38
CA ASN A 81 7.17 2.47 2.42
C ASN A 81 5.95 1.90 3.13
N ALA A 82 4.77 2.19 2.63
CA ALA A 82 3.53 1.75 3.25
C ALA A 82 2.53 1.26 2.23
N SER A 83 1.68 0.35 2.67
CA SER A 83 0.63 -0.24 1.86
C SER A 83 -0.68 -0.28 2.63
N VAL A 84 -1.77 -0.45 1.90
CA VAL A 84 -3.11 -0.68 2.46
C VAL A 84 -3.61 -2.00 1.92
N ILE A 85 -4.14 -2.85 2.80
CA ILE A 85 -4.67 -4.16 2.41
C ILE A 85 -6.00 -3.99 1.72
N ILE A 86 -6.15 -4.64 0.56
CA ILE A 86 -7.35 -4.57 -0.26
C ILE A 86 -7.91 -5.97 -0.51
N ASN A 87 -9.17 -6.02 -0.90
CA ASN A 87 -9.83 -7.26 -1.33
C ASN A 87 -9.72 -7.43 -2.86
N LYS A 88 -10.38 -8.44 -3.40
CA LYS A 88 -10.35 -8.72 -4.85
C LYS A 88 -10.97 -7.61 -5.69
N GLU A 89 -11.89 -6.84 -5.13
CA GLU A 89 -12.56 -5.73 -5.78
C GLU A 89 -11.78 -4.42 -5.64
N ASN A 90 -10.56 -4.47 -5.11
CA ASN A 90 -9.68 -3.31 -4.89
C ASN A 90 -10.25 -2.32 -3.85
N ASN A 91 -11.08 -2.81 -2.94
CA ASN A 91 -11.60 -2.02 -1.84
C ASN A 91 -10.76 -2.25 -0.58
N PRO A 92 -10.55 -1.23 0.27
CA PRO A 92 -9.79 -1.42 1.50
C PRO A 92 -10.51 -2.37 2.44
N ARG A 93 -9.77 -3.25 3.10
CA ARG A 93 -10.33 -4.16 4.11
C ARG A 93 -10.50 -3.49 5.45
N GLY A 94 -9.69 -2.49 5.75
CA GLY A 94 -9.82 -1.69 6.95
C GLY A 94 -10.81 -0.54 6.78
N THR A 95 -11.12 0.14 7.88
CA THR A 95 -12.03 1.27 7.90
C THR A 95 -11.30 2.61 8.03
N ARG A 96 -9.99 2.60 8.31
CA ARG A 96 -9.17 3.80 8.48
C ARG A 96 -7.82 3.63 7.79
N VAL A 97 -7.31 4.74 7.30
CA VAL A 97 -5.95 4.82 6.75
C VAL A 97 -5.15 5.79 7.61
N PHE A 98 -3.94 5.39 7.99
CA PHE A 98 -3.07 6.18 8.87
C PHE A 98 -2.00 6.90 8.05
N GLY A 99 -1.86 8.18 8.30
CA GLY A 99 -0.85 9.01 7.65
C GLY A 99 -1.22 9.43 6.24
N PRO A 100 -0.34 10.22 5.58
CA PRO A 100 -0.61 10.73 4.25
C PRO A 100 -0.50 9.63 3.19
N ILE A 101 -1.19 9.84 2.08
CA ILE A 101 -1.06 9.00 0.89
C ILE A 101 -0.80 9.88 -0.32
N ALA A 102 -0.31 9.27 -1.40
CA ALA A 102 -0.07 9.98 -2.65
C ALA A 102 -1.36 10.12 -3.47
N ARG A 103 -1.47 11.25 -4.17
CA ARG A 103 -2.62 11.57 -5.02
C ARG A 103 -2.81 10.61 -6.19
N GLU A 104 -1.75 9.95 -6.62
CA GLU A 104 -1.77 9.01 -7.74
C GLU A 104 -2.76 7.84 -7.53
N LEU A 105 -3.10 7.54 -6.27
CA LEU A 105 -4.10 6.52 -5.96
C LEU A 105 -5.49 6.87 -6.50
N LYS A 106 -5.86 8.15 -6.47
CA LYS A 106 -7.12 8.61 -7.04
C LYS A 106 -7.16 8.40 -8.55
N GLU A 107 -6.06 8.69 -9.23
CA GLU A 107 -5.96 8.51 -10.68
C GLU A 107 -6.04 7.05 -11.09
N LYS A 108 -5.61 6.15 -10.22
CA LYS A 108 -5.63 4.70 -10.48
C LYS A 108 -6.92 4.02 -10.02
N GLY A 109 -7.91 4.78 -9.54
CA GLY A 109 -9.21 4.25 -9.20
C GLY A 109 -9.42 3.84 -7.75
N PHE A 110 -8.47 4.10 -6.86
CA PHE A 110 -8.60 3.76 -5.44
C PHE A 110 -9.28 4.87 -4.64
N THR A 111 -10.47 5.29 -5.09
CA THR A 111 -11.17 6.43 -4.50
C THR A 111 -11.61 6.20 -3.05
N LYS A 112 -11.94 4.96 -2.68
CA LYS A 112 -12.32 4.64 -1.30
C LYS A 112 -11.15 4.79 -0.34
N ILE A 113 -9.94 4.42 -0.75
CA ILE A 113 -8.74 4.60 0.05
C ILE A 113 -8.45 6.09 0.23
N VAL A 114 -8.59 6.87 -0.83
CA VAL A 114 -8.38 8.31 -0.79
C VAL A 114 -9.37 8.97 0.18
N SER A 115 -10.63 8.53 0.19
CA SER A 115 -11.64 9.08 1.10
C SER A 115 -11.38 8.74 2.58
N LEU A 116 -10.70 7.64 2.85
CA LEU A 116 -10.36 7.23 4.22
C LEU A 116 -9.07 7.87 4.73
N ALA A 117 -8.25 8.42 3.86
CA ALA A 117 -6.97 8.98 4.24
C ALA A 117 -7.12 10.35 4.90
N PRO A 118 -6.36 10.64 5.98
CA PRO A 118 -6.40 11.94 6.63
C PRO A 118 -5.78 13.05 5.80
N GLU A 119 -4.85 12.71 4.91
CA GLU A 119 -4.15 13.69 4.08
C GLU A 119 -3.76 13.05 2.75
N VAL A 120 -3.96 13.78 1.67
CA VAL A 120 -3.61 13.33 0.31
C VAL A 120 -2.61 14.33 -0.27
N LEU A 121 -1.41 13.87 -0.52
CA LEU A 121 -0.32 14.66 -1.09
C LEU A 121 -0.06 14.25 -2.54
#